data_c2f99034372ae4df93089903677f6e09
#
_entry.id   c2f99034372ae4df93089903677f6e09
#
_cell.length_a   1.000
_cell.length_b   1.000
_cell.length_c   1.000
_cell.angle_alpha   90.00
_cell.angle_beta   90.00
_cell.angle_gamma   90.00
#
_symmetry.space_group_name_H-M   'P 1'
#
loop_
_entity.id
_entity.type
_entity.pdbx_description
1 polymer ?
#
loop_
_entity_poly.entity_id
_entity_poly.type
_entity_poly.pdbx_seq_one_letter_code
_entity_poly.pdbx_strand_id
1 'polypeptide(L)' 'ADGIRCDVDGNVWAALAWAVDDDLGVACYAPDGSQIGKIHLPEMCSNLCFGGPRKNRLFVTGGTSLYALFVNTRGM' A
#
# COMPACT_ATOMS: atom_id res chain seq x y z
N ALA A 1 -10.65 3.13 1.49
CA ALA A 1 -9.31 2.90 2.03
C ALA A 1 -9.04 3.83 3.20
N ASP A 2 -8.35 3.34 4.22
CA ASP A 2 -8.01 4.17 5.38
C ASP A 2 -6.76 5.01 5.12
N GLY A 3 -5.70 4.39 4.60
CA GLY A 3 -4.45 5.08 4.34
C GLY A 3 -4.15 5.15 2.86
N ILE A 4 -3.73 6.32 2.40
CA ILE A 4 -3.40 6.55 0.99
C ILE A 4 -2.08 7.29 0.91
N ARG A 5 -1.18 6.83 0.03
CA ARG A 5 0.10 7.49 -0.25
C ARG A 5 0.39 7.46 -1.74
N CYS A 6 1.12 8.44 -2.22
CA CYS A 6 1.56 8.50 -3.62
C CYS A 6 3.04 8.20 -3.73
N ASP A 7 3.44 7.56 -4.81
CA ASP A 7 4.84 7.38 -5.14
C ASP A 7 5.33 8.48 -6.08
N VAL A 8 6.61 8.44 -6.43
CA VAL A 8 7.23 9.46 -7.30
C VAL A 8 6.69 9.44 -8.73
N ASP A 9 6.09 8.33 -9.13
CA ASP A 9 5.52 8.17 -10.48
C ASP A 9 4.05 8.59 -10.53
N GLY A 10 3.50 9.06 -9.40
CA GLY A 10 2.12 9.51 -9.32
C GLY A 10 1.11 8.39 -9.09
N ASN A 11 1.57 7.18 -8.81
CA ASN A 11 0.67 6.08 -8.48
C ASN A 11 0.18 6.21 -7.05
N VAL A 12 -1.07 5.82 -6.83
CA VAL A 12 -1.72 5.86 -5.51
C VAL A 12 -1.71 4.49 -4.88
N TRP A 13 -1.16 4.40 -3.67
CA TRP A 13 -1.14 3.18 -2.89
C TRP A 13 -2.16 3.32 -1.76
N ALA A 14 -3.12 2.40 -1.71
CA ALA A 14 -4.24 2.46 -0.79
C ALA A 14 -4.30 1.22 0.10
N ALA A 15 -4.35 1.42 1.41
CA ALA A 15 -4.55 0.34 2.36
C ALA A 15 -6.02 -0.08 2.36
N LEU A 16 -6.28 -1.37 2.28
CA LEU A 16 -7.62 -1.92 2.19
C LEU A 16 -8.07 -2.37 3.59
N ALA A 17 -8.84 -1.52 4.26
CA ALA A 17 -9.37 -1.79 5.59
C ALA A 17 -10.70 -2.54 5.54
N TRP A 18 -11.49 -2.29 4.50
CA TRP A 18 -12.78 -2.92 4.29
C TRP A 18 -12.77 -3.64 2.96
N ALA A 19 -12.48 -4.91 3.00
CA ALA A 19 -12.43 -5.72 1.79
C ALA A 19 -13.50 -6.80 1.88
N VAL A 20 -14.08 -7.13 0.73
CA VAL A 20 -15.01 -8.24 0.59
C VAL A 20 -14.19 -9.43 0.13
N ASP A 21 -14.49 -10.59 0.70
CA ASP A 21 -13.77 -11.84 0.45
C ASP A 21 -12.32 -11.73 0.91
N ASP A 22 -11.37 -12.21 0.13
CA ASP A 22 -9.96 -12.25 0.51
C ASP A 22 -9.16 -11.06 -0.04
N ASP A 23 -9.83 -9.95 -0.32
CA ASP A 23 -9.21 -8.80 -0.96
C ASP A 23 -8.53 -7.85 0.04
N LEU A 24 -7.73 -8.44 0.92
CA LEU A 24 -7.03 -7.72 1.99
C LEU A 24 -5.63 -7.32 1.54
N GLY A 25 -5.15 -6.17 1.99
CA GLY A 25 -3.79 -5.74 1.73
C GLY A 25 -3.69 -4.33 1.21
N VAL A 26 -2.90 -4.13 0.17
CA VAL A 26 -2.63 -2.82 -0.42
C VAL A 26 -2.86 -2.88 -1.92
N ALA A 27 -3.61 -1.93 -2.45
CA ALA A 27 -3.82 -1.79 -3.89
C ALA A 27 -3.04 -0.58 -4.41
N CYS A 28 -2.53 -0.69 -5.63
CA CYS A 28 -1.81 0.38 -6.30
C CYS A 28 -2.57 0.78 -7.57
N TYR A 29 -2.82 2.07 -7.71
CA TYR A 29 -3.56 2.64 -8.84
C TYR A 29 -2.70 3.62 -9.61
N ALA A 30 -2.75 3.53 -10.94
CA ALA A 30 -2.10 4.48 -11.82
C ALA A 30 -2.78 5.85 -11.76
N PRO A 31 -2.12 6.91 -12.25
CA PRO A 31 -2.74 8.25 -12.27
C PRO A 31 -4.08 8.34 -12.98
N ASP A 32 -4.35 7.43 -13.92
CA ASP A 32 -5.64 7.40 -14.64
C ASP A 32 -6.74 6.65 -13.86
N GLY A 33 -6.43 6.13 -12.68
CA GLY A 33 -7.36 5.41 -11.83
C GLY A 33 -7.39 3.90 -12.03
N SER A 34 -6.66 3.36 -13.00
CA SER A 34 -6.62 1.91 -13.21
C SER A 34 -5.78 1.22 -12.15
N GLN A 35 -6.23 0.06 -11.69
CA GLN A 35 -5.47 -0.74 -10.74
C GLN A 35 -4.33 -1.44 -11.46
N ILE A 36 -3.09 -1.18 -11.04
CA ILE A 36 -1.90 -1.73 -11.67
C ILE A 36 -1.18 -2.75 -10.79
N GLY A 37 -1.58 -2.87 -9.54
CA GLY A 37 -0.94 -3.84 -8.67
C GLY A 37 -1.69 -4.03 -7.38
N LYS A 38 -1.36 -5.12 -6.69
CA LYS A 38 -1.93 -5.43 -5.41
C LYS A 38 -0.98 -6.29 -4.59
N ILE A 39 -0.89 -5.98 -3.30
CA ILE A 39 -0.16 -6.78 -2.33
C ILE A 39 -1.18 -7.43 -1.41
N HIS A 40 -1.25 -8.75 -1.43
CA HIS A 40 -2.16 -9.50 -0.55
C HIS A 40 -1.51 -9.70 0.81
N LEU A 41 -2.21 -9.30 1.86
CA LEU A 41 -1.78 -9.49 3.23
C LEU A 41 -2.87 -10.27 4.00
N PRO A 42 -2.49 -10.96 5.09
CA PRO A 42 -3.44 -11.86 5.76
C PRO A 42 -4.44 -11.15 6.66
N GLU A 43 -4.40 -9.83 6.75
CA GLU A 43 -5.33 -9.07 7.59
C GLU A 43 -5.65 -7.72 6.97
N MET A 44 -6.68 -7.07 7.49
CA MET A 44 -7.07 -5.74 7.05
C MET A 44 -5.97 -4.72 7.37
N CYS A 45 -5.71 -3.82 6.44
CA CYS A 45 -4.68 -2.80 6.56
C CYS A 45 -5.33 -1.44 6.77
N SER A 46 -4.80 -0.68 7.73
CA SER A 46 -5.37 0.61 8.08
C SER A 46 -4.57 1.78 7.54
N ASN A 47 -3.24 1.66 7.47
CA ASN A 47 -2.40 2.75 7.00
C ASN A 47 -1.14 2.23 6.34
N LEU A 48 -0.49 3.10 5.57
CA LEU A 48 0.79 2.76 4.96
C LEU A 48 1.63 4.03 4.79
N CYS A 49 2.94 3.85 4.71
CA CYS A 49 3.85 4.94 4.37
C CYS A 49 5.11 4.38 3.73
N PHE A 50 5.74 5.20 2.90
CA PHE A 50 7.05 4.87 2.37
C PHE A 50 8.13 5.35 3.34
N GLY A 51 9.16 4.53 3.51
CA GLY A 51 10.24 4.87 4.42
C GLY A 51 11.55 4.20 4.02
N GLY A 52 12.53 4.31 4.93
CA GLY A 52 13.86 3.83 4.68
C GLY A 52 14.73 4.87 3.97
N PRO A 53 16.04 4.59 3.81
CA PRO A 53 16.98 5.57 3.24
C PRO A 53 16.65 6.03 1.83
N ARG A 54 16.00 5.16 1.04
CA ARG A 54 15.64 5.44 -0.36
C ARG A 54 14.15 5.60 -0.56
N LYS A 55 13.35 5.58 0.50
CA LYS A 55 11.88 5.63 0.47
C LYS A 55 11.26 4.55 -0.44
N ASN A 56 11.97 3.45 -0.62
CA ASN A 56 11.49 2.31 -1.43
C ASN A 56 10.98 1.16 -0.57
N ARG A 57 10.78 1.40 0.72
CA ARG A 57 10.28 0.42 1.64
C ARG A 57 8.88 0.83 2.06
N LEU A 58 7.91 -0.03 1.81
CA LEU A 58 6.52 0.24 2.17
C LEU A 58 6.25 -0.38 3.53
N PHE A 59 5.85 0.46 4.47
CA PHE A 59 5.42 0.05 5.80
C PHE A 59 3.91 0.07 5.87
N VAL A 60 3.31 -1.03 6.29
CA VAL A 60 1.85 -1.19 6.33
C VAL A 60 1.44 -1.64 7.72
N THR A 61 0.50 -0.92 8.33
CA THR A 61 -0.07 -1.35 9.61
C THR A 61 -1.31 -2.21 9.36
N GLY A 62 -1.26 -3.45 9.84
CA GLY A 62 -2.40 -4.35 9.83
C GLY A 62 -3.16 -4.29 11.14
N GLY A 63 -4.05 -5.25 11.37
CA GLY A 63 -4.84 -5.33 12.58
C GLY A 63 -4.00 -5.51 13.84
N THR A 64 -3.00 -6.37 13.78
CA THR A 64 -2.12 -6.67 14.92
C THR A 64 -0.64 -6.63 14.57
N SER A 65 -0.29 -6.33 13.32
CA SER A 65 1.07 -6.48 12.82
C SER A 65 1.52 -5.25 12.04
N LEU A 66 2.83 -5.08 11.96
CA LEU A 66 3.47 -4.11 11.07
C LEU A 66 4.20 -4.89 9.98
N TYR A 67 3.88 -4.59 8.73
CA TYR A 67 4.52 -5.21 7.58
C TYR A 67 5.50 -4.24 6.95
N ALA A 68 6.61 -4.75 6.45
CA ALA A 68 7.61 -3.96 5.74
C ALA A 68 7.99 -4.68 4.45
N LEU A 69 7.90 -3.97 3.33
CA LEU A 69 8.08 -4.55 2.00
C LEU A 69 8.96 -3.64 1.16
N PHE A 70 9.88 -4.23 0.39
CA PHE A 70 10.60 -3.46 -0.63
C PHE A 70 9.75 -3.41 -1.90
N VAL A 71 9.72 -2.26 -2.54
CA VAL A 71 8.97 -2.05 -3.79
C VAL A 71 9.89 -1.46 -4.84
N ASN A 72 9.48 -1.55 -6.11
CA ASN A 72 10.29 -1.08 -7.24
C ASN A 72 10.20 0.44 -7.46
N THR A 73 9.40 1.12 -6.69
CA THR A 73 9.26 2.58 -6.73
C THR A 73 9.61 3.15 -5.36
N ARG A 74 9.42 4.44 -5.20
CA ARG A 74 9.66 5.12 -3.91
C ARG A 74 8.58 6.15 -3.64
N GLY A 75 8.39 6.49 -2.35
CA GLY A 75 7.47 7.53 -1.95
C GLY A 75 7.93 8.91 -2.38
N MET A 76 6.99 9.79 -2.47
CA MET A 76 7.26 11.21 -2.76
C MET A 76 8.01 11.89 -1.62
#